data_68169e4cc5727fdfd1e80edec1c1ffa9
#
_entry.id   68169e4cc5727fdfd1e80edec1c1ffa9
#
_cell.length_a   1.000
_cell.length_b   1.000
_cell.length_c   1.000
_cell.angle_alpha   90.00
_cell.angle_beta   90.00
_cell.angle_gamma   90.00
#
_symmetry.space_group_name_H-M   'P 1'
#
loop_
_entity.id
_entity.type
_entity.pdbx_description
1 polymer ?
#
loop_
_entity_poly.entity_id
_entity_poly.type
_entity_poly.pdbx_seq_one_letter_code
_entity_poly.pdbx_strand_id
1 'polypeptide(L)'
;MLGLKEGHFSFNSKKGACTECEGYGQKKIELQFLPDTYVPCSLCKGKRYKSEVLGIKWNGKTISDILQMYVHEAYAFFNEIGFIQDELKLMCDIGLGYLKMGQPAQTLSGGESQRLKLVRHLLKQY
;
A
#
# COMPACT_ATOMS: atom_id res chain seq x y z
N MET A 1 6.16 18.31 -15.15
CA MET A 1 6.38 17.13 -14.32
C MET A 1 7.82 17.11 -13.81
N LEU A 2 8.03 16.57 -12.64
CA LEU A 2 9.33 16.58 -11.97
C LEU A 2 10.32 15.54 -12.52
N GLY A 3 10.12 15.03 -13.73
CA GLY A 3 10.97 14.02 -14.33
C GLY A 3 10.83 12.64 -13.69
N LEU A 4 9.78 12.43 -12.88
CA LEU A 4 9.54 11.16 -12.23
C LEU A 4 8.93 10.17 -13.21
N LYS A 5 9.36 8.93 -13.11
CA LYS A 5 8.86 7.82 -13.94
C LYS A 5 7.96 6.92 -13.11
N GLU A 6 7.27 6.02 -13.80
CA GLU A 6 6.38 5.05 -13.18
C GLU A 6 7.04 4.30 -12.00
N GLY A 7 8.31 3.91 -12.14
CA GLY A 7 9.04 3.21 -11.09
C GLY A 7 9.21 3.99 -9.80
N HIS A 8 9.08 5.33 -9.83
CA HIS A 8 9.17 6.14 -8.61
C HIS A 8 7.99 5.92 -7.67
N PHE A 9 6.87 5.43 -8.18
CA PHE A 9 5.66 5.19 -7.38
C PHE A 9 5.53 3.74 -6.90
N SER A 10 6.49 2.89 -7.24
CA SER A 10 6.53 1.53 -6.72
C SER A 10 7.40 1.48 -5.46
N PHE A 11 6.84 1.04 -4.35
CA PHE A 11 7.62 0.91 -3.11
C PHE A 11 8.63 -0.25 -3.17
N ASN A 12 8.59 -1.07 -4.23
CA ASN A 12 9.58 -2.12 -4.47
C ASN A 12 10.75 -1.64 -5.34
N SER A 13 10.68 -0.42 -5.85
CA SER A 13 11.70 0.15 -6.72
C SER A 13 12.62 1.09 -5.95
N LYS A 14 13.92 1.00 -6.19
CA LYS A 14 14.90 1.90 -5.57
C LYS A 14 14.73 3.36 -6.01
N LYS A 15 14.03 3.61 -7.11
CA LYS A 15 13.82 4.96 -7.65
C LYS A 15 12.93 5.83 -6.74
N GLY A 16 11.88 5.26 -6.19
CA GLY A 16 10.92 6.02 -5.40
C GLY A 16 10.81 5.58 -3.95
N ALA A 17 11.22 4.36 -3.63
CA ALA A 17 11.12 3.81 -2.29
C ALA A 17 12.09 4.49 -1.32
N CYS A 18 11.67 4.63 -0.07
CA CYS A 18 12.54 5.11 1.00
C CYS A 18 13.80 4.24 1.07
N THR A 19 14.98 4.86 1.07
CA THR A 19 16.25 4.14 1.08
C THR A 19 16.54 3.43 2.39
N GLU A 20 16.03 3.94 3.50
CA GLU A 20 16.30 3.38 4.82
C GLU A 20 15.51 2.08 5.06
N CYS A 21 14.24 2.05 4.71
CA CYS A 21 13.38 0.87 4.92
C CYS A 21 13.09 0.10 3.64
N GLU A 22 13.68 0.52 2.52
CA GLU A 22 13.49 -0.12 1.21
C GLU A 22 12.02 -0.19 0.78
N GLY A 23 11.22 0.80 1.19
CA GLY A 23 9.82 0.89 0.83
C GLY A 23 8.87 0.16 1.74
N TYR A 24 9.35 -0.53 2.76
CA TYR A 24 8.47 -1.27 3.68
C TYR A 24 7.73 -0.38 4.66
N GLY A 25 8.23 0.83 4.91
CA GLY A 25 7.65 1.76 5.88
C GLY A 25 7.93 1.39 7.33
N GLN A 26 8.46 0.21 7.57
CA GLN A 26 8.74 -0.33 8.88
C GLN A 26 10.09 -1.01 8.90
N LYS A 27 10.71 -1.07 10.06
CA LYS A 27 11.92 -1.85 10.29
C LYS A 27 11.62 -2.97 11.27
N LYS A 28 12.14 -4.16 10.96
CA LYS A 28 12.01 -5.32 11.81
C LYS A 28 13.06 -5.24 12.91
N ILE A 29 12.61 -5.39 14.16
CA ILE A 29 13.50 -5.53 15.30
C ILE A 29 13.48 -6.98 15.74
N GLU A 30 14.62 -7.66 15.61
CA GLU A 30 14.76 -9.04 16.03
C GLU A 30 15.02 -9.11 17.53
N LEU A 31 14.16 -9.83 18.25
CA LEU A 31 14.26 -10.02 19.69
C LEU A 31 14.65 -11.46 19.95
N GLN A 32 15.64 -11.65 20.84
CA GLN A 32 16.27 -12.96 21.04
C GLN A 32 15.31 -14.04 21.59
N PHE A 33 14.38 -13.64 22.48
CA PHE A 33 13.47 -14.56 23.14
C PHE A 33 11.99 -14.21 22.97
N LEU A 34 11.69 -13.20 22.13
CA LEU A 34 10.34 -12.73 21.90
C LEU A 34 10.07 -12.68 20.39
N PRO A 35 8.79 -12.66 19.98
CA PRO A 35 8.48 -12.49 18.55
C PRO A 35 9.07 -11.20 18.01
N ASP A 36 9.43 -11.22 16.71
CA ASP A 36 9.96 -10.03 16.04
C ASP A 36 8.94 -8.89 16.10
N THR A 37 9.44 -7.68 16.27
CA THR A 37 8.62 -6.47 16.36
C THR A 37 8.93 -5.56 15.18
N TYR A 38 7.90 -4.87 14.68
CA TYR A 38 8.04 -3.90 13.60
C TYR A 38 7.80 -2.50 14.14
N VAL A 39 8.71 -1.57 13.80
CA VAL A 39 8.59 -0.16 14.18
C VAL A 39 8.58 0.70 12.92
N PRO A 40 7.89 1.87 12.94
CA PRO A 40 7.91 2.78 11.80
C PRO A 40 9.34 3.19 11.45
N CYS A 41 9.62 3.29 10.15
CA CYS A 41 10.92 3.78 9.69
C CYS A 41 11.11 5.23 10.12
N SER A 42 12.24 5.54 10.74
CA SER A 42 12.52 6.89 11.25
C SER A 42 12.73 7.92 10.13
N LEU A 43 13.22 7.49 8.96
CA LEU A 43 13.47 8.40 7.85
C LEU A 43 12.17 8.79 7.13
N CYS A 44 11.37 7.82 6.72
CA CYS A 44 10.11 8.09 6.00
C CYS A 44 8.89 8.18 6.91
N LYS A 45 9.06 7.88 8.19
CA LYS A 45 7.98 7.90 9.20
C LYS A 45 6.78 7.04 8.79
N GLY A 46 7.05 5.90 8.20
CA GLY A 46 6.03 4.97 7.75
C GLY A 46 5.46 5.26 6.38
N LYS A 47 5.91 6.32 5.70
CA LYS A 47 5.33 6.74 4.41
C LYS A 47 5.82 5.94 3.21
N ARG A 48 6.90 5.18 3.34
CA ARG A 48 7.46 4.25 2.36
C ARG A 48 8.23 4.86 1.20
N TYR A 49 7.98 6.11 0.86
CA TYR A 49 8.54 6.76 -0.33
C TYR A 49 9.48 7.88 0.03
N LYS A 50 10.37 8.22 -0.90
CA LYS A 50 11.24 9.38 -0.78
C LYS A 50 10.42 10.66 -0.79
N SER A 51 10.92 11.71 -0.15
CA SER A 51 10.20 12.99 -0.03
C SER A 51 9.85 13.60 -1.39
N GLU A 52 10.67 13.42 -2.42
CA GLU A 52 10.40 13.93 -3.76
C GLU A 52 9.15 13.30 -4.37
N VAL A 53 8.88 12.03 -4.09
CA VAL A 53 7.67 11.34 -4.54
C VAL A 53 6.47 11.81 -3.72
N LEU A 54 6.65 12.01 -2.43
CA LEU A 54 5.59 12.43 -1.52
C LEU A 54 5.09 13.85 -1.79
N GLY A 55 5.82 14.64 -2.57
CA GLY A 55 5.39 15.97 -2.96
C GLY A 55 4.36 16.00 -4.09
N ILE A 56 4.11 14.87 -4.76
CA ILE A 56 3.20 14.80 -5.90
C ILE A 56 1.80 14.45 -5.41
N LYS A 57 0.80 15.20 -5.89
CA LYS A 57 -0.59 15.00 -5.50
C LYS A 57 -1.47 14.67 -6.71
N TRP A 58 -2.44 13.80 -6.51
CA TRP A 58 -3.51 13.53 -7.46
C TRP A 58 -4.84 13.68 -6.71
N ASN A 59 -5.70 14.55 -7.24
CA ASN A 59 -6.97 14.91 -6.59
C ASN A 59 -6.79 15.29 -5.11
N GLY A 60 -5.72 16.03 -4.81
CA GLY A 60 -5.43 16.52 -3.47
C GLY A 60 -4.75 15.54 -2.54
N LYS A 61 -4.43 14.33 -3.01
CA LYS A 61 -3.82 13.28 -2.19
C LYS A 61 -2.45 12.87 -2.71
N THR A 62 -1.50 12.67 -1.79
CA THR A 62 -0.20 12.08 -2.11
C THR A 62 -0.33 10.55 -2.14
N ILE A 63 0.71 9.86 -2.65
CA ILE A 63 0.71 8.39 -2.60
C ILE A 63 0.64 7.88 -1.16
N SER A 64 1.25 8.57 -0.22
CA SER A 64 1.16 8.21 1.20
C SER A 64 -0.27 8.32 1.72
N ASP A 65 -0.96 9.41 1.36
CA ASP A 65 -2.35 9.59 1.76
C ASP A 65 -3.24 8.48 1.22
N ILE A 66 -3.02 8.06 -0.03
CA ILE A 66 -3.77 6.98 -0.65
C ILE A 66 -3.53 5.66 0.07
N LEU A 67 -2.28 5.38 0.44
CA LEU A 67 -1.94 4.16 1.17
C LEU A 67 -2.55 4.11 2.58
N GLN A 68 -2.84 5.27 3.17
CA GLN A 68 -3.50 5.33 4.47
C GLN A 68 -5.02 5.20 4.38
N MET A 69 -5.60 5.30 3.19
CA MET A 69 -7.05 5.14 3.00
C MET A 69 -7.46 3.69 3.20
N TYR A 70 -8.65 3.49 3.75
CA TYR A 70 -9.27 2.17 3.74
C TYR A 70 -9.73 1.82 2.32
N VAL A 71 -9.80 0.53 2.01
CA VAL A 71 -10.21 0.06 0.69
C VAL A 71 -11.57 0.65 0.28
N HIS A 72 -12.54 0.67 1.20
CA HIS A 72 -13.87 1.24 0.90
C HIS A 72 -13.82 2.74 0.61
N GLU A 73 -12.89 3.48 1.25
CA GLU A 73 -12.70 4.90 0.96
C GLU A 73 -12.04 5.10 -0.41
N ALA A 74 -11.06 4.27 -0.72
CA ALA A 74 -10.38 4.31 -2.02
C ALA A 74 -11.34 3.98 -3.16
N TYR A 75 -12.29 3.08 -2.95
CA TYR A 75 -13.33 2.76 -3.92
C TYR A 75 -14.09 4.02 -4.36
N ALA A 76 -14.48 4.84 -3.39
CA ALA A 76 -15.15 6.10 -3.69
C ALA A 76 -14.22 7.15 -4.30
N PHE A 77 -12.96 7.18 -3.85
CA PHE A 77 -11.96 8.14 -4.31
C PHE A 77 -11.59 7.93 -5.78
N PHE A 78 -11.48 6.69 -6.22
CA PHE A 78 -11.12 6.34 -7.60
C PHE A 78 -12.34 6.10 -8.50
N ASN A 79 -13.43 6.80 -8.27
CA ASN A 79 -14.70 6.57 -8.97
C ASN A 79 -14.63 6.81 -10.49
N GLU A 80 -13.64 7.55 -10.97
CA GLU A 80 -13.47 7.84 -12.40
C GLU A 80 -12.51 6.88 -13.11
N ILE A 81 -11.86 5.97 -12.37
CA ILE A 81 -10.87 5.04 -12.92
C ILE A 81 -11.44 3.63 -12.82
N GLY A 82 -12.11 3.21 -13.88
CA GLY A 82 -12.92 1.98 -13.88
C GLY A 82 -12.17 0.71 -13.49
N PHE A 83 -10.94 0.51 -14.00
CA PHE A 83 -10.21 -0.73 -13.69
C PHE A 83 -9.77 -0.80 -12.22
N ILE A 84 -9.42 0.32 -11.61
CA ILE A 84 -9.08 0.38 -10.20
C ILE A 84 -10.33 0.20 -9.35
N GLN A 85 -11.43 0.84 -9.74
CA GLN A 85 -12.68 0.75 -9.02
C GLN A 85 -13.23 -0.67 -9.01
N ASP A 86 -13.11 -1.39 -10.14
CA ASP A 86 -13.55 -2.78 -10.22
C ASP A 86 -12.78 -3.69 -9.25
N GLU A 87 -11.46 -3.51 -9.14
CA GLU A 87 -10.65 -4.24 -8.18
C GLU A 87 -11.07 -3.95 -6.74
N LEU A 88 -11.24 -2.66 -6.42
CA LEU A 88 -11.61 -2.24 -5.07
C LEU A 88 -13.02 -2.71 -4.72
N LYS A 89 -13.93 -2.71 -5.69
CA LYS A 89 -15.28 -3.24 -5.50
C LYS A 89 -15.24 -4.72 -5.13
N LEU A 90 -14.44 -5.49 -5.86
CA LEU A 90 -14.29 -6.91 -5.59
C LEU A 90 -13.75 -7.15 -4.18
N MET A 91 -12.76 -6.36 -3.75
CA MET A 91 -12.23 -6.43 -2.39
C MET A 91 -13.30 -6.13 -1.36
N CYS A 92 -14.12 -5.11 -1.58
CA CYS A 92 -15.23 -4.78 -0.68
C CYS A 92 -16.27 -5.91 -0.63
N ASP A 93 -16.60 -6.49 -1.79
CA ASP A 93 -17.59 -7.57 -1.88
C ASP A 93 -17.14 -8.83 -1.14
N ILE A 94 -15.84 -9.06 -1.07
CA ILE A 94 -15.28 -10.22 -0.35
C ILE A 94 -15.10 -9.91 1.15
N GLY A 95 -15.41 -8.70 1.58
CA GLY A 95 -15.31 -8.32 2.99
C GLY A 95 -13.97 -7.72 3.41
N LEU A 96 -13.17 -7.23 2.47
CA LEU A 96 -11.87 -6.64 2.75
C LEU A 96 -11.87 -5.11 2.71
N GLY A 97 -13.05 -4.48 2.67
CA GLY A 97 -13.16 -3.03 2.59
C GLY A 97 -12.56 -2.28 3.77
N TYR A 98 -12.39 -2.95 4.91
CA TYR A 98 -11.85 -2.35 6.12
C TYR A 98 -10.31 -2.32 6.16
N LEU A 99 -9.64 -2.98 5.23
CA LEU A 99 -8.18 -2.95 5.16
C LEU A 99 -7.71 -1.61 4.60
N LYS A 100 -6.51 -1.20 4.99
CA LYS A 100 -5.87 -0.04 4.39
C LYS A 100 -5.24 -0.42 3.06
N MET A 101 -5.19 0.53 2.11
CA MET A 101 -4.55 0.31 0.81
C MET A 101 -3.09 -0.12 0.95
N GLY A 102 -2.38 0.44 1.93
CA GLY A 102 -0.99 0.11 2.21
C GLY A 102 -0.81 -0.89 3.34
N GLN A 103 -1.80 -1.72 3.62
CA GLN A 103 -1.74 -2.69 4.72
C GLN A 103 -0.54 -3.62 4.58
N PRO A 104 0.41 -3.64 5.53
CA PRO A 104 1.55 -4.55 5.47
C PRO A 104 1.09 -6.01 5.55
N ALA A 105 1.70 -6.87 4.72
CA ALA A 105 1.30 -8.28 4.64
C ALA A 105 1.42 -9.01 5.98
N GLN A 106 2.41 -8.66 6.79
CA GLN A 106 2.63 -9.30 8.09
C GLN A 106 1.55 -8.98 9.13
N THR A 107 0.71 -7.97 8.86
CA THR A 107 -0.40 -7.61 9.75
C THR A 107 -1.70 -8.29 9.39
N LEU A 108 -1.72 -9.04 8.28
CA LEU A 108 -2.93 -9.73 7.82
C LEU A 108 -3.14 -11.06 8.54
N SER A 109 -4.40 -11.37 8.85
CA SER A 109 -4.75 -12.70 9.33
C SER A 109 -4.65 -13.72 8.20
N GLY A 110 -4.66 -15.02 8.54
CA GLY A 110 -4.65 -16.08 7.53
C GLY A 110 -5.85 -16.00 6.58
N GLY A 111 -7.04 -15.69 7.12
CA GLY A 111 -8.24 -15.54 6.31
C GLY A 111 -8.16 -14.34 5.38
N GLU A 112 -7.60 -13.22 5.85
CA GLU A 112 -7.42 -12.02 5.02
C GLU A 112 -6.45 -12.29 3.89
N SER A 113 -5.33 -12.96 4.16
CA SER A 113 -4.36 -13.32 3.14
C SER A 113 -4.95 -14.24 2.09
N GLN A 114 -5.76 -15.23 2.49
CA GLN A 114 -6.44 -16.13 1.57
C GLN A 114 -7.44 -15.39 0.68
N ARG A 115 -8.19 -14.46 1.25
CA ARG A 115 -9.16 -13.66 0.48
C ARG A 115 -8.46 -12.75 -0.52
N LEU A 116 -7.31 -12.16 -0.17
CA LEU A 116 -6.53 -11.38 -1.13
C LEU A 116 -6.03 -12.24 -2.29
N LYS A 117 -5.60 -13.47 -2.02
CA LYS A 117 -5.22 -14.40 -3.09
C LYS A 117 -6.40 -14.74 -3.99
N LEU A 118 -7.58 -14.87 -3.42
CA LEU A 118 -8.81 -15.10 -4.19
C LEU A 118 -9.12 -13.92 -5.10
N VAL A 119 -8.98 -12.69 -4.61
CA VAL A 119 -9.16 -11.49 -5.43
C VAL A 119 -8.23 -11.53 -6.64
N ARG A 120 -6.94 -11.80 -6.43
CA ARG A 120 -5.97 -11.91 -7.52
C ARG A 120 -6.37 -12.96 -8.54
N HIS A 121 -6.84 -14.10 -8.06
CA HIS A 121 -7.25 -15.20 -8.93
C HIS A 121 -8.45 -14.81 -9.78
N LEU A 122 -9.45 -14.19 -9.18
CA LEU A 122 -10.65 -13.74 -9.88
C LEU A 122 -10.35 -12.66 -10.91
N LEU A 123 -9.45 -11.74 -10.60
CA LEU A 123 -9.06 -10.67 -11.53
C LEU A 123 -8.35 -11.20 -12.78
N LYS A 124 -7.62 -12.30 -12.66
CA LYS A 124 -6.94 -12.91 -13.80
C LYS A 124 -7.90 -13.55 -14.80
N GLN A 125 -9.15 -13.78 -14.42
CA GLN A 125 -10.15 -14.41 -15.27
C GLN A 125 -10.94 -13.39 -16.10
N TYR A 126 -10.67 -12.11 -15.94
CA TYR A 126 -11.35 -11.04 -16.69
C TYR A 126 -10.43 -10.47 -17.76
#